data_1cc28365ceb3f85b26882174baffbef4
#
_entry.id   1cc28365ceb3f85b26882174baffbef4
#
_cell.length_a   1.000
_cell.length_b   1.000
_cell.length_c   1.000
_cell.angle_alpha   90.00
_cell.angle_beta   90.00
_cell.angle_gamma   90.00
#
_symmetry.space_group_name_H-M   'P 1'
#
loop_
_entity.id
_entity.type
_entity.pdbx_description
1 polymer ?
#
loop_
_entity_poly.entity_id
_entity_poly.type
_entity_poly.pdbx_seq_one_letter_code
_entity_poly.pdbx_strand_id
1 'polypeptide(L)'
;MRLAVVFGRRRYIGRRRTGVSPALTDTTAAPYRLRTDPTVYSVILAVSFCHFINDIMQSLLAAIYPMIKDDYGLDFWQIGLLTFTFQVTASLLQPLIGMYTDKRPLPYSLSFGMGSSLTGLLLLGFASHYWVLLVGAAFIGIGSAIFHPESSRVARLASGGRYGLAQSLFQVGGNTGQAIGPLLAAFIVVPRGQESVSWFAFAALVGMVVLWRVGMWYARNRIAAASRHGAGRELPFARNRIVLALVVLGILTFSKNVYMASLSSYYTFYVIEKFGVSIQDSQVLLFVLLGAAAIGTIIGGPLGDRFGARTVIWFSILGVLPFTLALPHVDLFWTAVLSAVIGLILASAFPAIVVFAQELLPGRVGMVAGIFFGFAFGMGGLGAAVLGIVADIRGIDYVYGICAFLPALGLLTVFLPDMKQARH
;
A
#
# COMPACT_ATOMS: atom_id res chain seq x y z
N MET A 1 5.70 33.64 -60.67
CA MET A 1 4.41 34.13 -61.12
C MET A 1 3.72 34.79 -59.93
N ARG A 2 3.68 36.12 -59.93
CA ARG A 2 3.13 36.98 -58.88
C ARG A 2 1.61 37.04 -59.03
N LEU A 3 0.86 36.99 -57.91
CA LEU A 3 -0.46 37.62 -57.85
C LEU A 3 -0.70 38.14 -56.43
N ALA A 4 -0.79 39.46 -56.35
CA ALA A 4 -1.20 40.25 -55.20
C ALA A 4 -2.72 40.51 -55.30
N VAL A 5 -3.40 40.49 -54.15
CA VAL A 5 -4.78 40.97 -53.95
C VAL A 5 -4.88 41.69 -52.61
N VAL A 6 -4.77 42.97 -52.59
CA VAL A 6 -5.71 44.08 -52.42
C VAL A 6 -6.43 44.14 -51.06
N PHE A 7 -6.07 45.25 -50.36
CA PHE A 7 -6.66 45.79 -49.12
C PHE A 7 -8.07 46.34 -49.34
N GLY A 8 -8.97 46.06 -48.42
CA GLY A 8 -10.26 46.75 -48.27
C GLY A 8 -10.41 47.35 -46.87
N ARG A 9 -10.06 48.66 -46.73
CA ARG A 9 -10.39 49.47 -45.54
C ARG A 9 -11.88 49.85 -45.58
N ARG A 10 -12.65 49.50 -44.54
CA ARG A 10 -13.92 50.22 -44.26
C ARG A 10 -13.74 51.05 -42.98
N ARG A 11 -13.88 52.38 -43.20
CA ARG A 11 -14.07 53.40 -42.17
C ARG A 11 -15.48 53.24 -41.57
N TYR A 12 -15.60 53.15 -40.25
CA TYR A 12 -16.85 53.45 -39.58
C TYR A 12 -16.78 54.75 -38.81
N ILE A 13 -17.73 55.61 -39.17
CA ILE A 13 -17.96 56.95 -38.65
C ILE A 13 -18.58 56.88 -37.28
N GLY A 14 -18.07 57.68 -36.36
CA GLY A 14 -18.52 57.77 -34.99
C GLY A 14 -19.95 58.30 -34.83
N ARG A 15 -20.69 57.72 -33.90
CA ARG A 15 -21.85 58.37 -33.29
C ARG A 15 -21.61 58.37 -31.77
N ARG A 16 -21.40 59.58 -31.24
CA ARG A 16 -21.49 59.88 -29.82
C ARG A 16 -22.93 59.61 -29.37
N ARG A 17 -23.14 58.81 -28.35
CA ARG A 17 -24.32 58.83 -27.52
C ARG A 17 -23.88 59.02 -26.07
N THR A 18 -24.47 60.05 -25.52
CA THR A 18 -24.39 60.54 -24.16
C THR A 18 -25.00 59.58 -23.17
N GLY A 19 -24.29 59.35 -22.07
CA GLY A 19 -24.71 59.17 -20.70
C GLY A 19 -25.87 58.25 -20.39
N VAL A 20 -25.54 57.15 -19.74
CA VAL A 20 -26.15 56.66 -18.48
C VAL A 20 -25.19 55.60 -17.93
N SER A 21 -24.66 55.86 -16.74
CA SER A 21 -23.88 54.89 -15.94
C SER A 21 -24.83 53.84 -15.41
N PRO A 22 -24.67 52.51 -15.71
CA PRO A 22 -25.39 51.50 -14.98
C PRO A 22 -24.63 51.24 -13.67
N ALA A 23 -25.38 51.30 -12.58
CA ALA A 23 -24.96 50.90 -11.26
C ALA A 23 -24.22 49.57 -11.29
N LEU A 24 -23.07 49.52 -10.61
CA LEU A 24 -22.36 48.29 -10.24
C LEU A 24 -23.31 47.45 -9.40
N THR A 25 -24.02 46.53 -10.02
CA THR A 25 -24.64 45.43 -9.32
C THR A 25 -23.52 44.54 -8.81
N ASP A 26 -23.35 44.59 -7.51
CA ASP A 26 -22.49 43.72 -6.69
C ASP A 26 -22.95 42.27 -6.91
N THR A 27 -22.45 41.64 -7.97
CA THR A 27 -22.54 40.18 -8.12
C THR A 27 -21.54 39.59 -7.15
N THR A 28 -21.99 39.39 -5.89
CA THR A 28 -21.34 38.45 -5.00
C THR A 28 -21.31 37.08 -5.70
N ALA A 29 -20.19 36.81 -6.37
CA ALA A 29 -19.93 35.51 -6.95
C ALA A 29 -20.04 34.49 -5.80
N ALA A 30 -21.09 33.70 -5.84
CA ALA A 30 -21.23 32.59 -4.92
C ALA A 30 -19.92 31.79 -4.93
N PRO A 31 -19.39 31.41 -3.76
CA PRO A 31 -18.12 30.71 -3.71
C PRO A 31 -18.23 29.47 -4.60
N TYR A 32 -17.34 29.39 -5.61
CA TYR A 32 -17.26 28.27 -6.53
C TYR A 32 -16.97 27.00 -5.70
N ARG A 33 -18.02 26.30 -5.27
CA ARG A 33 -17.88 25.00 -4.63
C ARG A 33 -17.28 24.08 -5.67
N LEU A 34 -16.00 23.76 -5.49
CA LEU A 34 -15.34 22.69 -6.23
C LEU A 34 -16.24 21.45 -6.10
N ARG A 35 -16.91 21.11 -7.20
CA ARG A 35 -17.72 19.89 -7.28
C ARG A 35 -16.74 18.72 -7.11
N THR A 36 -16.70 18.14 -5.92
CA THR A 36 -15.94 16.91 -5.69
C THR A 36 -16.63 15.81 -6.49
N ASP A 37 -15.87 15.16 -7.38
CA ASP A 37 -16.40 14.01 -8.09
C ASP A 37 -16.88 12.96 -7.07
N PRO A 38 -17.95 12.22 -7.35
CA PRO A 38 -18.42 11.19 -6.43
C PRO A 38 -17.37 10.07 -6.30
N THR A 39 -17.23 9.52 -5.11
CA THR A 39 -16.40 8.33 -4.87
C THR A 39 -16.92 7.15 -5.69
N VAL A 40 -16.06 6.54 -6.51
CA VAL A 40 -16.41 5.39 -7.35
C VAL A 40 -16.07 4.09 -6.61
N TYR A 41 -16.96 3.69 -5.70
CA TYR A 41 -16.76 2.52 -4.84
C TYR A 41 -16.54 1.22 -5.63
N SER A 42 -17.21 1.04 -6.77
CA SER A 42 -17.05 -0.16 -7.61
C SER A 42 -15.60 -0.35 -8.09
N VAL A 43 -14.89 0.74 -8.40
CA VAL A 43 -13.48 0.68 -8.80
C VAL A 43 -12.59 0.40 -7.58
N ILE A 44 -12.84 1.08 -6.44
CA ILE A 44 -12.07 0.87 -5.22
C ILE A 44 -12.20 -0.58 -4.73
N LEU A 45 -13.43 -1.11 -4.70
CA LEU A 45 -13.67 -2.50 -4.29
C LEU A 45 -13.08 -3.51 -5.27
N ALA A 46 -13.10 -3.20 -6.58
CA ALA A 46 -12.47 -4.04 -7.59
C ALA A 46 -10.95 -4.12 -7.39
N VAL A 47 -10.26 -2.99 -7.16
CA VAL A 47 -8.81 -3.03 -6.87
C VAL A 47 -8.50 -3.62 -5.50
N SER A 48 -9.39 -3.48 -4.50
CA SER A 48 -9.28 -4.15 -3.20
C SER A 48 -9.39 -5.67 -3.34
N PHE A 49 -10.36 -6.15 -4.10
CA PHE A 49 -10.53 -7.58 -4.41
C PHE A 49 -9.32 -8.14 -5.18
N CYS A 50 -8.82 -7.39 -6.16
CA CYS A 50 -7.61 -7.81 -6.87
C CYS A 50 -6.35 -7.75 -5.99
N HIS A 51 -6.31 -6.84 -4.99
CA HIS A 51 -5.25 -6.82 -3.97
C HIS A 51 -5.30 -8.08 -3.09
N PHE A 52 -6.50 -8.48 -2.69
CA PHE A 52 -6.71 -9.74 -1.98
C PHE A 52 -6.16 -10.94 -2.76
N ILE A 53 -6.49 -11.06 -4.05
CA ILE A 53 -5.96 -12.13 -4.90
C ILE A 53 -4.43 -12.02 -5.02
N ASN A 54 -3.90 -10.84 -5.31
CA ASN A 54 -2.47 -10.61 -5.47
C ASN A 54 -1.67 -11.04 -4.23
N ASP A 55 -2.16 -10.69 -3.05
CA ASP A 55 -1.45 -10.97 -1.79
C ASP A 55 -1.64 -12.42 -1.32
N ILE A 56 -2.73 -13.10 -1.69
CA ILE A 56 -2.82 -14.56 -1.58
C ILE A 56 -1.67 -15.21 -2.36
N MET A 57 -1.48 -14.83 -3.62
CA MET A 57 -0.44 -15.43 -4.47
C MET A 57 0.97 -15.23 -3.93
N GLN A 58 1.25 -14.07 -3.35
CA GLN A 58 2.54 -13.78 -2.71
C GLN A 58 2.75 -14.59 -1.43
N SER A 59 1.75 -14.65 -0.58
CA SER A 59 1.84 -15.39 0.69
C SER A 59 1.86 -16.90 0.50
N LEU A 60 1.20 -17.42 -0.56
CA LEU A 60 1.31 -18.82 -0.96
C LEU A 60 2.75 -19.23 -1.25
N LEU A 61 3.52 -18.40 -1.96
CA LEU A 61 4.92 -18.71 -2.30
C LEU A 61 5.74 -19.04 -1.06
N ALA A 62 5.68 -18.21 -0.03
CA ALA A 62 6.40 -18.44 1.21
C ALA A 62 5.86 -19.65 1.99
N ALA A 63 4.54 -19.85 1.95
CA ALA A 63 3.87 -20.92 2.70
C ALA A 63 4.20 -22.33 2.16
N ILE A 64 4.57 -22.45 0.88
CA ILE A 64 4.93 -23.74 0.25
C ILE A 64 6.43 -24.06 0.32
N TYR A 65 7.28 -23.18 0.87
CA TYR A 65 8.73 -23.43 0.96
C TYR A 65 9.11 -24.75 1.63
N PRO A 66 8.50 -25.19 2.73
CA PRO A 66 8.84 -26.50 3.32
C PRO A 66 8.61 -27.64 2.33
N MET A 67 7.47 -27.66 1.64
CA MET A 67 7.14 -28.67 0.63
C MET A 67 8.15 -28.66 -0.52
N ILE A 68 8.41 -27.49 -1.11
CA ILE A 68 9.40 -27.35 -2.21
C ILE A 68 10.79 -27.77 -1.76
N LYS A 69 11.18 -27.43 -0.52
CA LYS A 69 12.48 -27.81 0.03
C LYS A 69 12.63 -29.33 0.06
N ASP A 70 11.62 -30.04 0.53
CA ASP A 70 11.65 -31.50 0.62
C ASP A 70 11.56 -32.17 -0.76
N ASP A 71 10.65 -31.71 -1.62
CA ASP A 71 10.42 -32.27 -2.97
C ASP A 71 11.63 -32.17 -3.88
N TYR A 72 12.41 -31.09 -3.78
CA TYR A 72 13.59 -30.81 -4.62
C TYR A 72 14.93 -31.06 -3.93
N GLY A 73 14.92 -31.46 -2.64
CA GLY A 73 16.13 -31.62 -1.85
C GLY A 73 16.96 -30.35 -1.72
N LEU A 74 16.27 -29.20 -1.51
CA LEU A 74 16.93 -27.88 -1.51
C LEU A 74 17.61 -27.59 -0.17
N ASP A 75 18.72 -26.91 -0.26
CA ASP A 75 19.36 -26.28 0.89
C ASP A 75 18.65 -25.00 1.33
N PHE A 76 18.85 -24.59 2.58
CA PHE A 76 18.26 -23.33 3.08
C PHE A 76 18.70 -22.09 2.31
N TRP A 77 19.93 -22.04 1.78
CA TRP A 77 20.37 -20.91 0.96
C TRP A 77 19.59 -20.79 -0.36
N GLN A 78 19.14 -21.92 -0.93
CA GLN A 78 18.31 -21.94 -2.15
C GLN A 78 16.90 -21.43 -1.86
N ILE A 79 16.31 -21.78 -0.71
CA ILE A 79 15.06 -21.19 -0.23
C ILE A 79 15.24 -19.68 0.02
N GLY A 80 16.39 -19.30 0.61
CA GLY A 80 16.77 -17.89 0.77
C GLY A 80 16.86 -17.15 -0.57
N LEU A 81 17.41 -17.78 -1.61
CA LEU A 81 17.50 -17.19 -2.94
C LEU A 81 16.14 -17.05 -3.64
N LEU A 82 15.20 -18.00 -3.42
CA LEU A 82 13.81 -17.86 -3.88
C LEU A 82 13.15 -16.63 -3.22
N THR A 83 13.26 -16.52 -1.90
CA THR A 83 12.76 -15.37 -1.14
C THR A 83 13.37 -14.06 -1.61
N PHE A 84 14.69 -14.05 -1.78
CA PHE A 84 15.43 -12.87 -2.26
C PHE A 84 14.99 -12.45 -3.66
N THR A 85 14.86 -13.40 -4.58
CA THR A 85 14.43 -13.15 -5.97
C THR A 85 13.03 -12.52 -5.99
N PHE A 86 12.08 -13.10 -5.25
CA PHE A 86 10.74 -12.53 -5.09
C PHE A 86 10.81 -11.14 -4.48
N GLN A 87 11.52 -10.98 -3.35
CA GLN A 87 11.53 -9.73 -2.60
C GLN A 87 12.18 -8.57 -3.37
N VAL A 88 13.29 -8.84 -4.09
CA VAL A 88 13.97 -7.84 -4.92
C VAL A 88 13.06 -7.39 -6.06
N THR A 89 12.45 -8.33 -6.78
CA THR A 89 11.53 -8.00 -7.87
C THR A 89 10.26 -7.33 -7.38
N ALA A 90 9.69 -7.78 -6.26
CA ALA A 90 8.47 -7.20 -5.69
C ALA A 90 8.68 -5.82 -5.07
N SER A 91 9.86 -5.53 -4.47
CA SER A 91 10.07 -4.29 -3.71
C SER A 91 10.81 -3.22 -4.50
N LEU A 92 11.96 -3.55 -5.10
CA LEU A 92 12.83 -2.55 -5.73
C LEU A 92 12.29 -2.03 -7.06
N LEU A 93 11.49 -2.82 -7.78
CA LEU A 93 10.89 -2.38 -9.03
C LEU A 93 9.70 -1.42 -8.83
N GLN A 94 9.02 -1.44 -7.68
CA GLN A 94 7.84 -0.59 -7.43
C GLN A 94 8.10 0.91 -7.64
N PRO A 95 9.16 1.52 -7.07
CA PRO A 95 9.44 2.93 -7.31
C PRO A 95 9.72 3.26 -8.78
N LEU A 96 10.43 2.37 -9.47
CA LEU A 96 10.80 2.54 -10.88
C LEU A 96 9.57 2.50 -11.78
N ILE A 97 8.69 1.52 -11.55
CA ILE A 97 7.41 1.39 -12.25
C ILE A 97 6.53 2.60 -11.96
N GLY A 98 6.40 3.00 -10.70
CA GLY A 98 5.63 4.17 -10.30
C GLY A 98 6.13 5.46 -10.95
N MET A 99 7.46 5.69 -11.02
CA MET A 99 8.06 6.84 -11.72
C MET A 99 7.78 6.83 -13.22
N TYR A 100 7.86 5.66 -13.85
CA TYR A 100 7.59 5.51 -15.27
C TYR A 100 6.13 5.80 -15.59
N THR A 101 5.21 5.20 -14.82
CA THR A 101 3.77 5.30 -15.07
C THR A 101 3.18 6.63 -14.61
N ASP A 102 3.84 7.38 -13.72
CA ASP A 102 3.49 8.77 -13.42
C ASP A 102 3.68 9.68 -14.65
N LYS A 103 4.72 9.42 -15.45
CA LYS A 103 5.01 10.16 -16.68
C LYS A 103 4.22 9.65 -17.89
N ARG A 104 4.01 8.33 -17.95
CA ARG A 104 3.34 7.64 -19.05
C ARG A 104 2.28 6.69 -18.49
N PRO A 105 1.10 7.19 -18.14
CA PRO A 105 0.03 6.37 -17.58
C PRO A 105 -0.36 5.21 -18.50
N LEU A 106 -0.27 3.99 -17.98
CA LEU A 106 -0.58 2.74 -18.69
C LEU A 106 -1.87 2.13 -18.12
N PRO A 107 -3.04 2.40 -18.71
CA PRO A 107 -4.33 1.98 -18.13
C PRO A 107 -4.49 0.48 -17.90
N TYR A 108 -3.81 -0.34 -18.68
CA TYR A 108 -3.91 -1.80 -18.60
C TYR A 108 -2.73 -2.45 -17.86
N SER A 109 -1.80 -1.66 -17.30
CA SER A 109 -0.63 -2.18 -16.58
C SER A 109 -1.01 -3.14 -15.45
N LEU A 110 -2.09 -2.84 -14.71
CA LEU A 110 -2.61 -3.71 -13.64
C LEU A 110 -2.97 -5.11 -14.15
N SER A 111 -3.64 -5.20 -15.32
CA SER A 111 -3.98 -6.48 -15.93
C SER A 111 -2.75 -7.25 -16.37
N PHE A 112 -1.73 -6.56 -16.92
CA PHE A 112 -0.44 -7.17 -17.27
C PHE A 112 0.32 -7.63 -16.02
N GLY A 113 0.32 -6.84 -14.94
CA GLY A 113 0.92 -7.24 -13.66
C GLY A 113 0.29 -8.53 -13.11
N MET A 114 -1.06 -8.61 -13.11
CA MET A 114 -1.77 -9.82 -12.71
C MET A 114 -1.46 -11.01 -13.64
N GLY A 115 -1.30 -10.76 -14.95
CA GLY A 115 -0.85 -11.76 -15.92
C GLY A 115 0.57 -12.26 -15.65
N SER A 116 1.47 -11.39 -15.19
CA SER A 116 2.81 -11.79 -14.72
C SER A 116 2.70 -12.74 -13.53
N SER A 117 1.90 -12.41 -12.51
CA SER A 117 1.68 -13.28 -11.35
C SER A 117 1.04 -14.61 -11.74
N LEU A 118 0.09 -14.61 -12.69
CA LEU A 118 -0.50 -15.84 -13.28
C LEU A 118 0.59 -16.72 -13.89
N THR A 119 1.45 -16.14 -14.72
CA THR A 119 2.58 -16.87 -15.33
C THR A 119 3.50 -17.45 -14.27
N GLY A 120 3.81 -16.67 -13.23
CA GLY A 120 4.60 -17.13 -12.09
C GLY A 120 4.00 -18.33 -11.37
N LEU A 121 2.68 -18.32 -11.12
CA LEU A 121 1.98 -19.46 -10.49
C LEU A 121 1.99 -20.71 -11.35
N LEU A 122 1.82 -20.58 -12.67
CA LEU A 122 1.92 -21.72 -13.58
C LEU A 122 3.35 -22.29 -13.60
N LEU A 123 4.35 -21.41 -13.64
CA LEU A 123 5.75 -21.84 -13.55
C LEU A 123 6.04 -22.54 -12.23
N LEU A 124 5.54 -22.05 -11.10
CA LEU A 124 5.70 -22.71 -9.80
C LEU A 124 4.98 -24.06 -9.74
N GLY A 125 3.74 -24.14 -10.24
CA GLY A 125 2.95 -25.36 -10.20
C GLY A 125 3.53 -26.49 -11.07
N PHE A 126 4.11 -26.16 -12.23
CA PHE A 126 4.65 -27.13 -13.17
C PHE A 126 6.19 -27.14 -13.23
N ALA A 127 6.85 -26.55 -12.23
CA ALA A 127 8.30 -26.60 -12.18
C ALA A 127 8.79 -28.03 -12.06
N SER A 128 9.82 -28.38 -12.83
CA SER A 128 10.56 -29.64 -12.74
C SER A 128 12.00 -29.41 -12.27
N HIS A 129 12.44 -28.15 -12.23
CA HIS A 129 13.80 -27.76 -11.87
C HIS A 129 13.79 -26.49 -11.00
N TYR A 130 14.74 -26.38 -10.10
CA TYR A 130 14.88 -25.24 -9.19
C TYR A 130 14.90 -23.87 -9.91
N TRP A 131 15.56 -23.78 -11.09
CA TRP A 131 15.61 -22.52 -11.85
C TRP A 131 14.24 -22.05 -12.33
N VAL A 132 13.31 -22.98 -12.60
CA VAL A 132 11.93 -22.63 -12.97
C VAL A 132 11.20 -22.02 -11.78
N LEU A 133 11.46 -22.52 -10.56
CA LEU A 133 10.94 -21.93 -9.34
C LEU A 133 11.41 -20.49 -9.15
N LEU A 134 12.70 -20.20 -9.38
CA LEU A 134 13.26 -18.84 -9.31
C LEU A 134 12.58 -17.90 -10.31
N VAL A 135 12.43 -18.35 -11.56
CA VAL A 135 11.75 -17.56 -12.60
C VAL A 135 10.29 -17.33 -12.22
N GLY A 136 9.59 -18.35 -11.70
CA GLY A 136 8.22 -18.22 -11.21
C GLY A 136 8.10 -17.19 -10.07
N ALA A 137 9.02 -17.24 -9.10
CA ALA A 137 9.09 -16.27 -8.01
C ALA A 137 9.33 -14.84 -8.52
N ALA A 138 10.23 -14.68 -9.52
CA ALA A 138 10.48 -13.38 -10.16
C ALA A 138 9.22 -12.82 -10.85
N PHE A 139 8.48 -13.66 -11.59
CA PHE A 139 7.24 -13.25 -12.25
C PHE A 139 6.16 -12.81 -11.27
N ILE A 140 5.99 -13.51 -10.13
CA ILE A 140 5.09 -13.09 -9.06
C ILE A 140 5.53 -11.74 -8.49
N GLY A 141 6.84 -11.58 -8.24
CA GLY A 141 7.40 -10.32 -7.75
C GLY A 141 7.20 -9.15 -8.71
N ILE A 142 7.42 -9.34 -10.02
CA ILE A 142 7.16 -8.32 -11.05
C ILE A 142 5.68 -7.96 -11.08
N GLY A 143 4.77 -8.94 -11.00
CA GLY A 143 3.34 -8.71 -10.93
C GLY A 143 2.96 -7.82 -9.74
N SER A 144 3.47 -8.13 -8.57
CA SER A 144 3.32 -7.34 -7.34
C SER A 144 3.89 -5.92 -7.49
N ALA A 145 5.07 -5.78 -8.09
CA ALA A 145 5.73 -4.50 -8.29
C ALA A 145 4.95 -3.54 -9.22
N ILE A 146 4.22 -4.08 -10.19
CA ILE A 146 3.31 -3.30 -11.02
C ILE A 146 2.04 -2.97 -10.26
N PHE A 147 1.51 -3.95 -9.52
CA PHE A 147 0.19 -3.88 -8.91
C PHE A 147 0.07 -2.77 -7.86
N HIS A 148 0.98 -2.69 -6.89
CA HIS A 148 0.85 -1.78 -5.75
C HIS A 148 0.84 -0.29 -6.13
N PRO A 149 1.82 0.25 -6.89
CA PRO A 149 1.83 1.67 -7.23
C PRO A 149 0.65 2.06 -8.13
N GLU A 150 0.29 1.20 -9.09
CA GLU A 150 -0.79 1.48 -10.03
C GLU A 150 -2.17 1.37 -9.36
N SER A 151 -2.41 0.38 -8.52
CA SER A 151 -3.67 0.24 -7.78
C SER A 151 -3.87 1.39 -6.80
N SER A 152 -2.83 1.82 -6.09
CA SER A 152 -2.89 3.00 -5.22
C SER A 152 -3.23 4.28 -6.01
N ARG A 153 -2.69 4.43 -7.22
CA ARG A 153 -3.04 5.52 -8.13
C ARG A 153 -4.50 5.47 -8.56
N VAL A 154 -4.99 4.29 -8.97
CA VAL A 154 -6.39 4.09 -9.38
C VAL A 154 -7.34 4.33 -8.22
N ALA A 155 -7.03 3.81 -7.02
CA ALA A 155 -7.81 4.06 -5.81
C ALA A 155 -7.89 5.56 -5.49
N ARG A 156 -6.77 6.28 -5.60
CA ARG A 156 -6.73 7.75 -5.42
C ARG A 156 -7.58 8.47 -6.46
N LEU A 157 -7.55 8.07 -7.72
CA LEU A 157 -8.37 8.66 -8.78
C LEU A 157 -9.87 8.42 -8.55
N ALA A 158 -10.23 7.23 -8.05
CA ALA A 158 -11.62 6.84 -7.76
C ALA A 158 -12.16 7.39 -6.43
N SER A 159 -11.31 8.02 -5.60
CA SER A 159 -11.64 8.39 -4.22
C SER A 159 -12.67 9.51 -4.08
N GLY A 160 -12.85 10.36 -5.09
CA GLY A 160 -13.70 11.55 -4.98
C GLY A 160 -13.24 12.53 -3.88
N GLY A 161 -11.93 12.57 -3.58
CA GLY A 161 -11.34 13.39 -2.51
C GLY A 161 -11.23 12.69 -1.15
N ARG A 162 -11.85 11.51 -0.97
CA ARG A 162 -11.72 10.67 0.25
C ARG A 162 -10.51 9.75 0.13
N TYR A 163 -9.32 10.33 0.13
CA TYR A 163 -8.07 9.61 -0.17
C TYR A 163 -7.76 8.54 0.88
N GLY A 164 -7.98 8.84 2.17
CA GLY A 164 -7.78 7.92 3.27
C GLY A 164 -8.69 6.71 3.19
N LEU A 165 -9.99 6.92 2.96
CA LEU A 165 -10.97 5.84 2.78
C LEU A 165 -10.59 4.92 1.62
N ALA A 166 -10.25 5.50 0.46
CA ALA A 166 -9.90 4.72 -0.73
C ALA A 166 -8.64 3.88 -0.51
N GLN A 167 -7.60 4.48 0.10
CA GLN A 167 -6.36 3.77 0.41
C GLN A 167 -6.55 2.68 1.46
N SER A 168 -7.40 2.90 2.47
CA SER A 168 -7.72 1.89 3.49
C SER A 168 -8.50 0.71 2.92
N LEU A 169 -9.54 0.96 2.13
CA LEU A 169 -10.29 -0.10 1.45
C LEU A 169 -9.39 -0.93 0.52
N PHE A 170 -8.48 -0.26 -0.19
CA PHE A 170 -7.47 -0.95 -1.00
C PHE A 170 -6.56 -1.83 -0.14
N GLN A 171 -6.04 -1.31 0.97
CA GLN A 171 -5.07 -2.00 1.84
C GLN A 171 -5.68 -3.22 2.56
N VAL A 172 -6.96 -3.14 2.94
CA VAL A 172 -7.66 -4.27 3.58
C VAL A 172 -7.70 -5.50 2.70
N GLY A 173 -7.86 -5.33 1.38
CA GLY A 173 -7.77 -6.45 0.44
C GLY A 173 -6.46 -7.20 0.59
N GLY A 174 -5.32 -6.50 0.54
CA GLY A 174 -3.99 -7.10 0.71
C GLY A 174 -3.80 -7.78 2.06
N ASN A 175 -4.10 -7.08 3.17
CA ASN A 175 -3.96 -7.65 4.50
C ASN A 175 -4.76 -8.95 4.68
N THR A 176 -5.99 -8.99 4.12
CA THR A 176 -6.84 -10.20 4.15
C THR A 176 -6.23 -11.32 3.29
N GLY A 177 -5.69 -10.97 2.12
CA GLY A 177 -5.01 -11.93 1.24
C GLY A 177 -3.80 -12.57 1.89
N GLN A 178 -2.96 -11.76 2.54
CA GLN A 178 -1.79 -12.24 3.28
C GLN A 178 -2.17 -13.18 4.43
N ALA A 179 -3.28 -12.91 5.13
CA ALA A 179 -3.75 -13.74 6.22
C ALA A 179 -4.32 -15.09 5.74
N ILE A 180 -4.99 -15.11 4.59
CA ILE A 180 -5.67 -16.30 4.05
C ILE A 180 -4.72 -17.20 3.25
N GLY A 181 -3.68 -16.65 2.61
CA GLY A 181 -2.77 -17.41 1.76
C GLY A 181 -2.15 -18.64 2.42
N PRO A 182 -1.59 -18.57 3.64
CA PRO A 182 -1.07 -19.73 4.35
C PRO A 182 -2.12 -20.80 4.64
N LEU A 183 -3.37 -20.43 4.92
CA LEU A 183 -4.47 -21.38 5.10
C LEU A 183 -4.77 -22.12 3.79
N LEU A 184 -4.79 -21.40 2.67
CA LEU A 184 -4.97 -22.02 1.35
C LEU A 184 -3.81 -22.97 1.01
N ALA A 185 -2.58 -22.61 1.36
CA ALA A 185 -1.43 -23.50 1.24
C ALA A 185 -1.63 -24.77 2.06
N ALA A 186 -1.97 -24.64 3.34
CA ALA A 186 -2.14 -25.76 4.26
C ALA A 186 -3.28 -26.71 3.86
N PHE A 187 -4.43 -26.18 3.43
CA PHE A 187 -5.62 -26.99 3.14
C PHE A 187 -5.76 -27.41 1.67
N ILE A 188 -5.09 -26.71 0.75
CA ILE A 188 -5.18 -27.02 -0.68
C ILE A 188 -3.87 -27.55 -1.21
N VAL A 189 -2.76 -26.82 -1.03
CA VAL A 189 -1.52 -27.13 -1.72
C VAL A 189 -0.79 -28.29 -1.06
N VAL A 190 -0.60 -28.26 0.26
CA VAL A 190 0.13 -29.30 0.98
C VAL A 190 -0.51 -30.71 0.78
N PRO A 191 -1.85 -30.87 0.87
CA PRO A 191 -2.46 -32.19 0.65
C PRO A 191 -2.48 -32.67 -0.81
N ARG A 192 -2.41 -31.74 -1.79
CA ARG A 192 -2.55 -32.04 -3.22
C ARG A 192 -1.26 -31.91 -4.03
N GLY A 193 -0.20 -31.47 -3.36
CA GLY A 193 1.11 -31.30 -3.98
C GLY A 193 1.26 -30.03 -4.83
N GLN A 194 2.45 -29.85 -5.34
CA GLN A 194 2.92 -28.65 -6.04
C GLN A 194 2.03 -28.21 -7.21
N GLU A 195 1.55 -29.16 -8.02
CA GLU A 195 0.72 -28.86 -9.21
C GLU A 195 -0.53 -28.05 -8.86
N SER A 196 -1.07 -28.23 -7.65
CA SER A 196 -2.27 -27.51 -7.19
C SER A 196 -2.03 -26.00 -6.99
N VAL A 197 -0.78 -25.53 -6.96
CA VAL A 197 -0.44 -24.09 -7.01
C VAL A 197 -0.98 -23.48 -8.30
N SER A 198 -0.97 -24.22 -9.40
CA SER A 198 -1.52 -23.78 -10.69
C SER A 198 -3.02 -23.46 -10.65
N TRP A 199 -3.79 -24.03 -9.72
CA TRP A 199 -5.22 -23.74 -9.56
C TRP A 199 -5.49 -22.27 -9.21
N PHE A 200 -4.57 -21.65 -8.49
CA PHE A 200 -4.66 -20.23 -8.14
C PHE A 200 -4.46 -19.32 -9.36
N ALA A 201 -3.92 -19.84 -10.48
CA ALA A 201 -3.91 -19.13 -11.75
C ALA A 201 -5.32 -18.80 -12.25
N PHE A 202 -6.34 -19.59 -11.88
CA PHE A 202 -7.75 -19.24 -12.17
C PHE A 202 -8.19 -17.98 -11.42
N ALA A 203 -7.80 -17.84 -10.14
CA ALA A 203 -8.09 -16.61 -9.39
C ALA A 203 -7.35 -15.41 -9.98
N ALA A 204 -6.09 -15.60 -10.41
CA ALA A 204 -5.32 -14.57 -11.11
C ALA A 204 -5.98 -14.18 -12.45
N LEU A 205 -6.53 -15.13 -13.21
CA LEU A 205 -7.25 -14.86 -14.44
C LEU A 205 -8.51 -14.03 -14.18
N VAL A 206 -9.29 -14.36 -13.14
CA VAL A 206 -10.44 -13.55 -12.71
C VAL A 206 -9.98 -12.14 -12.34
N GLY A 207 -8.92 -12.00 -11.55
CA GLY A 207 -8.30 -10.72 -11.22
C GLY A 207 -7.89 -9.93 -12.46
N MET A 208 -7.26 -10.58 -13.42
CA MET A 208 -6.83 -9.98 -14.70
C MET A 208 -8.03 -9.42 -15.51
N VAL A 209 -9.16 -10.15 -15.57
CA VAL A 209 -10.39 -9.69 -16.22
C VAL A 209 -11.00 -8.49 -15.49
N VAL A 210 -11.05 -8.54 -14.15
CA VAL A 210 -11.54 -7.42 -13.33
C VAL A 210 -10.66 -6.18 -13.55
N LEU A 211 -9.34 -6.34 -13.52
CA LEU A 211 -8.38 -5.25 -13.72
C LEU A 211 -8.41 -4.71 -15.15
N TRP A 212 -8.75 -5.52 -16.15
CA TRP A 212 -9.01 -5.05 -17.50
C TRP A 212 -10.19 -4.07 -17.55
N ARG A 213 -11.29 -4.41 -16.83
CA ARG A 213 -12.46 -3.50 -16.70
C ARG A 213 -12.08 -2.20 -15.97
N VAL A 214 -11.27 -2.30 -14.91
CA VAL A 214 -10.70 -1.13 -14.21
C VAL A 214 -9.83 -0.31 -15.16
N GLY A 215 -9.02 -0.96 -15.99
CA GLY A 215 -8.20 -0.31 -17.01
C GLY A 215 -9.01 0.49 -18.05
N MET A 216 -10.14 -0.05 -18.51
CA MET A 216 -11.06 0.68 -19.38
C MET A 216 -11.65 1.92 -18.69
N TRP A 217 -12.04 1.80 -17.42
CA TRP A 217 -12.48 2.95 -16.62
C TRP A 217 -11.36 3.99 -16.46
N TYR A 218 -10.16 3.54 -16.12
CA TYR A 218 -8.99 4.40 -15.95
C TYR A 218 -8.64 5.15 -17.26
N ALA A 219 -8.65 4.45 -18.41
CA ALA A 219 -8.39 5.05 -19.71
C ALA A 219 -9.33 6.23 -20.03
N ARG A 220 -10.62 6.10 -19.67
CA ARG A 220 -11.66 7.14 -19.90
C ARG A 220 -11.48 8.32 -18.93
N ASN A 221 -11.14 8.06 -17.67
CA ASN A 221 -11.14 9.08 -16.63
C ASN A 221 -9.80 9.81 -16.47
N ARG A 222 -8.67 9.23 -16.93
CA ARG A 222 -7.35 9.85 -16.83
C ARG A 222 -7.23 11.19 -17.58
N ILE A 223 -7.90 11.31 -18.75
CA ILE A 223 -7.86 12.53 -19.58
C ILE A 223 -8.59 13.66 -18.85
N ALA A 224 -9.75 13.38 -18.28
CA ALA A 224 -10.48 14.35 -17.47
C ALA A 224 -9.71 14.76 -16.21
N ALA A 225 -8.97 13.86 -15.60
CA ALA A 225 -8.09 14.16 -14.47
C ALA A 225 -6.87 14.98 -14.89
N ALA A 226 -6.24 14.68 -16.02
CA ALA A 226 -5.08 15.42 -16.53
C ALA A 226 -5.46 16.87 -16.93
N SER A 227 -6.63 17.08 -17.52
CA SER A 227 -7.12 18.42 -17.88
C SER A 227 -7.50 19.28 -16.66
N ARG A 228 -7.93 18.66 -15.55
CA ARG A 228 -8.23 19.32 -14.27
C ARG A 228 -6.99 19.58 -13.41
N HIS A 229 -5.92 18.83 -13.64
CA HIS A 229 -4.68 18.91 -12.89
C HIS A 229 -3.54 19.48 -13.74
N GLY A 230 -3.83 20.53 -14.54
CA GLY A 230 -2.91 21.18 -15.44
C GLY A 230 -1.44 21.11 -15.03
N ALA A 231 -0.56 20.93 -15.99
CA ALA A 231 0.89 20.85 -15.81
C ALA A 231 1.39 21.97 -14.88
N GLY A 232 1.99 21.60 -13.74
CA GLY A 232 2.64 22.58 -12.86
C GLY A 232 1.95 22.81 -11.53
N ARG A 233 1.48 21.74 -10.84
CA ARG A 233 1.12 21.93 -9.44
C ARG A 233 2.37 22.31 -8.66
N GLU A 234 2.39 23.55 -8.14
CA GLU A 234 3.43 24.01 -7.23
C GLU A 234 3.54 23.04 -6.04
N LEU A 235 4.77 22.83 -5.59
CA LEU A 235 5.00 22.01 -4.41
C LEU A 235 4.34 22.70 -3.20
N PRO A 236 3.63 21.97 -2.34
CA PRO A 236 2.90 22.55 -1.21
C PRO A 236 3.83 23.22 -0.19
N PHE A 237 5.12 22.84 -0.18
CA PHE A 237 6.14 23.36 0.72
C PHE A 237 7.50 23.47 0.01
N ALA A 238 8.43 24.20 0.63
CA ALA A 238 9.82 24.25 0.17
C ALA A 238 10.43 22.83 0.11
N ARG A 239 11.27 22.58 -0.87
CA ARG A 239 11.88 21.26 -1.16
C ARG A 239 12.50 20.61 0.08
N ASN A 240 13.22 21.37 0.88
CA ASN A 240 13.89 20.86 2.10
C ASN A 240 12.87 20.34 3.13
N ARG A 241 11.72 21.01 3.25
CA ARG A 241 10.62 20.58 4.14
C ARG A 241 9.97 19.31 3.64
N ILE A 242 9.79 19.17 2.33
CA ILE A 242 9.26 17.95 1.73
C ILE A 242 10.21 16.78 1.93
N VAL A 243 11.52 16.97 1.68
CA VAL A 243 12.53 15.92 1.90
C VAL A 243 12.55 15.48 3.36
N LEU A 244 12.58 16.44 4.30
CA LEU A 244 12.52 16.13 5.74
C LEU A 244 11.26 15.32 6.08
N ALA A 245 10.09 15.73 5.59
CA ALA A 245 8.84 15.03 5.83
C ALA A 245 8.86 13.60 5.27
N LEU A 246 9.39 13.39 4.06
CA LEU A 246 9.53 12.06 3.45
C LEU A 246 10.49 11.16 4.23
N VAL A 247 11.60 11.70 4.72
CA VAL A 247 12.55 10.96 5.59
C VAL A 247 11.85 10.57 6.90
N VAL A 248 11.16 11.50 7.54
CA VAL A 248 10.39 11.21 8.77
C VAL A 248 9.35 10.11 8.50
N LEU A 249 8.56 10.22 7.42
CA LEU A 249 7.59 9.18 7.05
C LEU A 249 8.27 7.83 6.79
N GLY A 250 9.47 7.82 6.20
CA GLY A 250 10.28 6.61 6.03
C GLY A 250 10.66 5.98 7.37
N ILE A 251 11.14 6.77 8.33
CA ILE A 251 11.48 6.29 9.68
C ILE A 251 10.23 5.76 10.41
N LEU A 252 9.10 6.44 10.27
CA LEU A 252 7.83 6.00 10.87
C LEU A 252 7.32 4.69 10.22
N THR A 253 7.50 4.54 8.91
CA THR A 253 7.20 3.30 8.18
C THR A 253 8.09 2.16 8.64
N PHE A 254 9.39 2.41 8.81
CA PHE A 254 10.33 1.45 9.39
C PHE A 254 9.87 1.00 10.79
N SER A 255 9.67 1.95 11.71
CA SER A 255 9.21 1.68 13.08
C SER A 255 7.98 0.78 13.10
N LYS A 256 6.93 1.17 12.37
CA LYS A 256 5.67 0.45 12.28
C LYS A 256 5.84 -0.95 11.70
N ASN A 257 6.59 -1.09 10.60
CA ASN A 257 6.69 -2.39 9.92
C ASN A 257 7.60 -3.36 10.65
N VAL A 258 8.70 -2.92 11.25
CA VAL A 258 9.56 -3.79 12.07
C VAL A 258 8.81 -4.26 13.33
N TYR A 259 8.09 -3.36 14.02
CA TYR A 259 7.27 -3.76 15.16
C TYR A 259 6.16 -4.73 14.76
N MET A 260 5.47 -4.46 13.65
CA MET A 260 4.44 -5.37 13.13
C MET A 260 5.02 -6.72 12.71
N ALA A 261 6.23 -6.76 12.15
CA ALA A 261 6.94 -7.99 11.81
C ALA A 261 7.29 -8.79 13.07
N SER A 262 7.70 -8.13 14.18
CA SER A 262 7.95 -8.83 15.46
C SER A 262 6.68 -9.51 15.98
N LEU A 263 5.53 -8.84 15.86
CA LEU A 263 4.25 -9.39 16.28
C LEU A 263 3.78 -10.51 15.33
N SER A 264 3.84 -10.33 14.02
CA SER A 264 3.31 -11.32 13.09
C SER A 264 4.17 -12.57 12.96
N SER A 265 5.50 -12.44 13.10
CA SER A 265 6.43 -13.56 12.91
C SER A 265 6.75 -14.32 14.19
N TYR A 266 6.73 -13.64 15.34
CA TYR A 266 7.23 -14.23 16.60
C TYR A 266 6.19 -14.31 17.70
N TYR A 267 4.97 -13.83 17.51
CA TYR A 267 3.93 -13.76 18.54
C TYR A 267 3.53 -15.14 19.08
N THR A 268 3.39 -16.12 18.20
CA THR A 268 3.05 -17.50 18.61
C THR A 268 4.13 -18.11 19.48
N PHE A 269 5.39 -17.92 19.10
CA PHE A 269 6.53 -18.40 19.91
C PHE A 269 6.58 -17.69 21.26
N TYR A 270 6.39 -16.36 21.28
CA TYR A 270 6.38 -15.57 22.50
C TYR A 270 5.31 -16.03 23.50
N VAL A 271 4.07 -16.23 23.05
CA VAL A 271 3.00 -16.63 23.97
C VAL A 271 3.14 -18.11 24.41
N ILE A 272 3.68 -18.97 23.55
CA ILE A 272 3.98 -20.37 23.93
C ILE A 272 5.10 -20.41 24.97
N GLU A 273 6.21 -19.73 24.74
CA GLU A 273 7.37 -19.72 25.63
C GLU A 273 7.04 -19.09 26.98
N LYS A 274 6.34 -17.94 26.97
CA LYS A 274 6.05 -17.17 28.18
C LYS A 274 4.92 -17.74 29.02
N PHE A 275 3.86 -18.27 28.40
CA PHE A 275 2.64 -18.65 29.09
C PHE A 275 2.33 -20.15 29.01
N GLY A 276 3.10 -20.95 28.29
CA GLY A 276 2.89 -22.38 28.13
C GLY A 276 1.59 -22.75 27.41
N VAL A 277 1.04 -21.85 26.56
CA VAL A 277 -0.21 -22.11 25.83
C VAL A 277 0.01 -23.15 24.72
N SER A 278 -1.06 -23.80 24.29
CA SER A 278 -1.01 -24.68 23.13
C SER A 278 -0.70 -23.96 21.82
N ILE A 279 -0.22 -24.70 20.83
CA ILE A 279 -0.03 -24.16 19.47
C ILE A 279 -1.35 -23.60 18.94
N GLN A 280 -2.47 -24.31 19.17
CA GLN A 280 -3.79 -23.86 18.73
C GLN A 280 -4.19 -22.52 19.37
N ASP A 281 -4.03 -22.38 20.68
CA ASP A 281 -4.37 -21.14 21.39
C ASP A 281 -3.49 -19.99 20.92
N SER A 282 -2.21 -20.23 20.68
CA SER A 282 -1.29 -19.23 20.15
C SER A 282 -1.72 -18.71 18.76
N GLN A 283 -2.23 -19.60 17.89
CA GLN A 283 -2.75 -19.23 16.57
C GLN A 283 -4.05 -18.41 16.69
N VAL A 284 -4.93 -18.75 17.65
CA VAL A 284 -6.15 -17.95 17.93
C VAL A 284 -5.76 -16.54 18.38
N LEU A 285 -4.77 -16.42 19.26
CA LEU A 285 -4.27 -15.11 19.70
C LEU A 285 -3.66 -14.30 18.55
N LEU A 286 -2.89 -14.94 17.67
CA LEU A 286 -2.37 -14.30 16.46
C LEU A 286 -3.51 -13.84 15.53
N PHE A 287 -4.54 -14.67 15.36
CA PHE A 287 -5.72 -14.29 14.57
C PHE A 287 -6.44 -13.07 15.16
N VAL A 288 -6.57 -12.96 16.48
CA VAL A 288 -7.14 -11.79 17.16
C VAL A 288 -6.33 -10.53 16.84
N LEU A 289 -5.01 -10.60 16.94
CA LEU A 289 -4.11 -9.49 16.56
C LEU A 289 -4.29 -9.05 15.10
N LEU A 290 -4.24 -10.01 14.17
CA LEU A 290 -4.33 -9.72 12.73
C LEU A 290 -5.73 -9.25 12.32
N GLY A 291 -6.78 -9.80 12.94
CA GLY A 291 -8.16 -9.36 12.75
C GLY A 291 -8.37 -7.92 13.24
N ALA A 292 -7.83 -7.58 14.41
CA ALA A 292 -7.85 -6.22 14.93
C ALA A 292 -7.07 -5.25 14.02
N ALA A 293 -5.94 -5.68 13.48
CA ALA A 293 -5.16 -4.90 12.51
C ALA A 293 -5.95 -4.63 11.22
N ALA A 294 -6.68 -5.62 10.69
CA ALA A 294 -7.55 -5.44 9.53
C ALA A 294 -8.65 -4.39 9.80
N ILE A 295 -9.31 -4.48 10.96
CA ILE A 295 -10.32 -3.50 11.41
C ILE A 295 -9.70 -2.10 11.55
N GLY A 296 -8.52 -2.01 12.18
CA GLY A 296 -7.78 -0.75 12.34
C GLY A 296 -7.45 -0.09 11.01
N THR A 297 -7.06 -0.89 10.01
CA THR A 297 -6.81 -0.40 8.65
C THR A 297 -8.06 0.22 8.02
N ILE A 298 -9.25 -0.41 8.19
CA ILE A 298 -10.53 0.13 7.68
C ILE A 298 -10.86 1.46 8.34
N ILE A 299 -10.72 1.54 9.65
CA ILE A 299 -11.08 2.72 10.45
C ILE A 299 -10.12 3.88 10.20
N GLY A 300 -8.83 3.60 10.02
CA GLY A 300 -7.76 4.60 9.87
C GLY A 300 -7.97 5.57 8.71
N GLY A 301 -8.50 5.11 7.58
CA GLY A 301 -8.74 5.94 6.41
C GLY A 301 -9.78 7.04 6.61
N PRO A 302 -11.02 6.72 7.00
CA PRO A 302 -12.03 7.72 7.30
C PRO A 302 -11.61 8.70 8.41
N LEU A 303 -10.88 8.21 9.43
CA LEU A 303 -10.31 9.09 10.46
C LEU A 303 -9.27 10.05 9.85
N GLY A 304 -8.44 9.57 8.93
CA GLY A 304 -7.47 10.41 8.20
C GLY A 304 -8.14 11.49 7.36
N ASP A 305 -9.23 11.15 6.68
CA ASP A 305 -10.01 12.11 5.89
C ASP A 305 -10.69 13.17 6.77
N ARG A 306 -11.12 12.81 7.98
CA ARG A 306 -11.83 13.71 8.90
C ARG A 306 -10.89 14.57 9.76
N PHE A 307 -9.87 13.96 10.35
CA PHE A 307 -8.98 14.61 11.33
C PHE A 307 -7.64 15.03 10.74
N GLY A 308 -7.34 14.61 9.50
CA GLY A 308 -6.08 14.81 8.82
C GLY A 308 -5.09 13.64 9.02
N ALA A 309 -4.38 13.28 7.96
CA ALA A 309 -3.46 12.15 7.96
C ALA A 309 -2.34 12.28 9.02
N ARG A 310 -1.81 13.51 9.25
CA ARG A 310 -0.79 13.76 10.29
C ARG A 310 -1.27 13.32 11.69
N THR A 311 -2.51 13.63 12.06
CA THR A 311 -3.09 13.26 13.36
C THR A 311 -3.21 11.75 13.50
N VAL A 312 -3.66 11.07 12.44
CA VAL A 312 -3.77 9.60 12.45
C VAL A 312 -2.39 8.96 12.55
N ILE A 313 -1.40 9.43 11.80
CA ILE A 313 -0.01 8.93 11.88
C ILE A 313 0.53 9.09 13.30
N TRP A 314 0.37 10.28 13.91
CA TRP A 314 0.82 10.55 15.27
C TRP A 314 0.18 9.59 16.28
N PHE A 315 -1.15 9.50 16.27
CA PHE A 315 -1.90 8.64 17.18
C PHE A 315 -1.59 7.16 16.96
N SER A 316 -1.47 6.73 15.70
CA SER A 316 -1.26 5.31 15.39
C SER A 316 0.14 4.81 15.74
N ILE A 317 1.14 5.66 15.69
CA ILE A 317 2.52 5.24 15.99
C ILE A 317 2.89 5.62 17.43
N LEU A 318 2.76 6.88 17.83
CA LEU A 318 3.10 7.28 19.19
C LEU A 318 2.05 6.87 20.22
N GLY A 319 0.77 6.97 19.87
CA GLY A 319 -0.33 6.63 20.78
C GLY A 319 -0.39 5.15 21.12
N VAL A 320 0.22 4.28 20.35
CA VAL A 320 0.33 2.84 20.68
C VAL A 320 1.43 2.54 21.70
N LEU A 321 2.37 3.47 21.93
CA LEU A 321 3.55 3.26 22.78
C LEU A 321 3.24 2.74 24.20
N PRO A 322 2.28 3.29 24.96
CA PRO A 322 1.99 2.77 26.31
C PRO A 322 1.56 1.31 26.30
N PHE A 323 0.81 0.89 25.28
CA PHE A 323 0.36 -0.50 25.13
C PHE A 323 1.51 -1.44 24.74
N THR A 324 2.43 -0.97 23.89
CA THR A 324 3.60 -1.77 23.49
C THR A 324 4.58 -1.94 24.64
N LEU A 325 4.76 -0.91 25.47
CA LEU A 325 5.62 -0.99 26.67
C LEU A 325 4.99 -1.88 27.75
N ALA A 326 3.67 -1.91 27.88
CA ALA A 326 2.98 -2.76 28.86
C ALA A 326 2.98 -4.23 28.45
N LEU A 327 2.92 -4.55 27.14
CA LEU A 327 2.76 -5.91 26.60
C LEU A 327 3.74 -6.94 27.21
N PRO A 328 5.05 -6.67 27.34
CA PRO A 328 5.99 -7.63 27.91
C PRO A 328 5.82 -7.93 29.41
N HIS A 329 4.99 -7.16 30.12
CA HIS A 329 4.91 -7.17 31.60
C HIS A 329 3.56 -7.66 32.13
N VAL A 330 2.65 -8.11 31.26
CA VAL A 330 1.28 -8.51 31.63
C VAL A 330 1.07 -10.02 31.49
N ASP A 331 -0.05 -10.50 32.04
CA ASP A 331 -0.51 -11.88 31.91
C ASP A 331 -1.10 -12.19 30.53
N LEU A 332 -1.51 -13.44 30.30
CA LEU A 332 -2.02 -13.92 29.03
C LEU A 332 -3.29 -13.16 28.57
N PHE A 333 -4.23 -12.92 29.51
CA PHE A 333 -5.47 -12.20 29.18
C PHE A 333 -5.19 -10.79 28.68
N TRP A 334 -4.38 -10.04 29.42
CA TRP A 334 -3.98 -8.69 29.01
C TRP A 334 -3.08 -8.68 27.80
N THR A 335 -2.25 -9.71 27.59
CA THR A 335 -1.47 -9.86 26.35
C THR A 335 -2.40 -9.96 25.14
N ALA A 336 -3.48 -10.74 25.22
CA ALA A 336 -4.48 -10.84 24.14
C ALA A 336 -5.19 -9.49 23.89
N VAL A 337 -5.63 -8.82 24.97
CA VAL A 337 -6.30 -7.50 24.86
C VAL A 337 -5.38 -6.45 24.29
N LEU A 338 -4.15 -6.33 24.84
CA LEU A 338 -3.17 -5.35 24.37
C LEU A 338 -2.75 -5.61 22.92
N SER A 339 -2.57 -6.87 22.53
CA SER A 339 -2.25 -7.23 21.14
C SER A 339 -3.35 -6.79 20.17
N ALA A 340 -4.62 -6.98 20.52
CA ALA A 340 -5.74 -6.51 19.73
C ALA A 340 -5.75 -4.96 19.63
N VAL A 341 -5.53 -4.25 20.74
CA VAL A 341 -5.47 -2.78 20.76
C VAL A 341 -4.29 -2.27 19.93
N ILE A 342 -3.11 -2.89 20.07
CA ILE A 342 -1.91 -2.55 19.29
C ILE A 342 -2.17 -2.77 17.81
N GLY A 343 -2.70 -3.94 17.43
CA GLY A 343 -3.03 -4.27 16.04
C GLY A 343 -3.98 -3.24 15.43
N LEU A 344 -5.06 -2.91 16.13
CA LEU A 344 -6.07 -1.95 15.69
C LEU A 344 -5.50 -0.55 15.50
N ILE A 345 -4.71 -0.05 16.45
CA ILE A 345 -4.17 1.32 16.39
C ILE A 345 -3.05 1.39 15.34
N LEU A 346 -2.07 0.50 15.40
CA LEU A 346 -0.85 0.58 14.57
C LEU A 346 -1.13 0.35 13.08
N ALA A 347 -2.10 -0.51 12.75
CA ALA A 347 -2.43 -0.81 11.36
C ALA A 347 -3.07 0.38 10.62
N SER A 348 -3.69 1.32 11.33
CA SER A 348 -4.29 2.53 10.75
C SER A 348 -3.26 3.52 10.19
N ALA A 349 -1.96 3.41 10.58
CA ALA A 349 -0.92 4.33 10.18
C ALA A 349 -0.59 4.28 8.68
N PHE A 350 -0.49 3.08 8.09
CA PHE A 350 0.09 2.93 6.75
C PHE A 350 -0.72 3.60 5.62
N PRO A 351 -2.06 3.46 5.55
CA PRO A 351 -2.85 4.22 4.59
C PRO A 351 -2.68 5.73 4.72
N ALA A 352 -2.62 6.24 5.97
CA ALA A 352 -2.42 7.65 6.24
C ALA A 352 -1.02 8.14 5.81
N ILE A 353 0.03 7.35 6.04
CA ILE A 353 1.40 7.65 5.58
C ILE A 353 1.45 7.77 4.05
N VAL A 354 0.89 6.79 3.33
CA VAL A 354 0.88 6.79 1.86
C VAL A 354 0.14 8.02 1.32
N VAL A 355 -1.04 8.31 1.86
CA VAL A 355 -1.84 9.48 1.46
C VAL A 355 -1.09 10.78 1.73
N PHE A 356 -0.51 10.94 2.92
CA PHE A 356 0.26 12.14 3.29
C PHE A 356 1.46 12.34 2.36
N ALA A 357 2.22 11.28 2.09
CA ALA A 357 3.36 11.33 1.19
C ALA A 357 2.96 11.68 -0.27
N GLN A 358 1.81 11.16 -0.75
CA GLN A 358 1.26 11.49 -2.06
C GLN A 358 0.79 12.97 -2.15
N GLU A 359 0.32 13.54 -1.04
CA GLU A 359 -0.05 14.96 -0.98
C GLU A 359 1.18 15.88 -0.98
N LEU A 360 2.32 15.44 -0.42
CA LEU A 360 3.59 16.20 -0.47
C LEU A 360 4.20 16.28 -1.87
N LEU A 361 3.92 15.30 -2.74
CA LEU A 361 4.48 15.22 -4.10
C LEU A 361 3.36 15.09 -5.15
N PRO A 362 2.60 16.18 -5.41
CA PRO A 362 1.54 16.18 -6.41
C PRO A 362 2.07 15.75 -7.78
N GLY A 363 1.33 14.89 -8.48
CA GLY A 363 1.73 14.37 -9.79
C GLY A 363 2.68 13.16 -9.76
N ARG A 364 3.14 12.72 -8.57
CA ARG A 364 4.05 11.55 -8.41
C ARG A 364 3.41 10.45 -7.56
N VAL A 365 2.13 10.22 -7.75
CA VAL A 365 1.33 9.30 -6.91
C VAL A 365 1.84 7.87 -6.95
N GLY A 366 2.16 7.36 -8.14
CA GLY A 366 2.68 6.00 -8.32
C GLY A 366 4.09 5.83 -7.77
N MET A 367 4.99 6.80 -8.02
CA MET A 367 6.34 6.79 -7.46
C MET A 367 6.32 6.75 -5.93
N VAL A 368 5.51 7.61 -5.30
CA VAL A 368 5.38 7.69 -3.85
C VAL A 368 4.81 6.38 -3.29
N ALA A 369 3.73 5.86 -3.88
CA ALA A 369 3.18 4.58 -3.48
C ALA A 369 4.23 3.47 -3.61
N GLY A 370 4.94 3.40 -4.75
CA GLY A 370 5.99 2.40 -4.97
C GLY A 370 7.12 2.48 -3.95
N ILE A 371 7.57 3.68 -3.56
CA ILE A 371 8.58 3.85 -2.52
C ILE A 371 8.07 3.31 -1.17
N PHE A 372 6.88 3.72 -0.74
CA PHE A 372 6.39 3.35 0.60
C PHE A 372 5.97 1.88 0.68
N PHE A 373 5.34 1.31 -0.34
CA PHE A 373 5.03 -0.12 -0.38
C PHE A 373 6.30 -0.98 -0.48
N GLY A 374 7.21 -0.64 -1.41
CA GLY A 374 8.48 -1.35 -1.55
C GLY A 374 9.32 -1.30 -0.28
N PHE A 375 9.40 -0.13 0.36
CA PHE A 375 10.10 0.04 1.64
C PHE A 375 9.42 -0.72 2.78
N ALA A 376 8.09 -0.68 2.86
CA ALA A 376 7.32 -1.38 3.90
C ALA A 376 7.55 -2.90 3.84
N PHE A 377 7.46 -3.49 2.65
CA PHE A 377 7.72 -4.93 2.45
C PHE A 377 9.18 -5.28 2.72
N GLY A 378 10.13 -4.50 2.19
CA GLY A 378 11.55 -4.71 2.43
C GLY A 378 11.92 -4.65 3.90
N MET A 379 11.41 -3.65 4.63
CA MET A 379 11.69 -3.47 6.05
C MET A 379 10.99 -4.52 6.93
N GLY A 380 9.79 -4.98 6.54
CA GLY A 380 9.12 -6.08 7.24
C GLY A 380 9.93 -7.37 7.18
N GLY A 381 10.37 -7.77 5.97
CA GLY A 381 11.18 -8.96 5.78
C GLY A 381 12.57 -8.89 6.44
N LEU A 382 13.28 -7.77 6.24
CA LEU A 382 14.59 -7.54 6.88
C LEU A 382 14.46 -7.49 8.42
N GLY A 383 13.42 -6.81 8.91
CA GLY A 383 13.12 -6.73 10.34
C GLY A 383 12.90 -8.12 10.94
N ALA A 384 12.07 -8.95 10.31
CA ALA A 384 11.85 -10.32 10.77
C ALA A 384 13.18 -11.13 10.82
N ALA A 385 13.98 -11.06 9.76
CA ALA A 385 15.26 -11.79 9.71
C ALA A 385 16.24 -11.34 10.81
N VAL A 386 16.43 -10.03 11.00
CA VAL A 386 17.32 -9.48 12.04
C VAL A 386 16.80 -9.83 13.44
N LEU A 387 15.50 -9.69 13.67
CA LEU A 387 14.89 -10.01 14.95
C LEU A 387 14.95 -11.51 15.26
N GLY A 388 14.92 -12.39 14.24
CA GLY A 388 15.17 -13.82 14.41
C GLY A 388 16.56 -14.11 14.94
N ILE A 389 17.59 -13.50 14.36
CA ILE A 389 18.98 -13.63 14.85
C ILE A 389 19.08 -13.13 16.30
N VAL A 390 18.41 -12.03 16.62
CA VAL A 390 18.40 -11.50 18.01
C VAL A 390 17.68 -12.46 18.95
N ALA A 391 16.56 -13.06 18.51
CA ALA A 391 15.83 -14.05 19.31
C ALA A 391 16.68 -15.30 19.60
N ASP A 392 17.41 -15.81 18.61
CA ASP A 392 18.33 -16.94 18.77
C ASP A 392 19.45 -16.66 19.80
N ILE A 393 19.94 -15.42 19.85
CA ILE A 393 21.08 -15.03 20.74
C ILE A 393 20.58 -14.62 22.13
N ARG A 394 19.46 -13.92 22.25
CA ARG A 394 19.02 -13.23 23.48
C ARG A 394 17.67 -13.69 24.01
N GLY A 395 16.99 -14.57 23.28
CA GLY A 395 15.62 -15.00 23.60
C GLY A 395 14.54 -14.07 23.05
N ILE A 396 13.34 -14.58 22.98
CA ILE A 396 12.20 -13.89 22.36
C ILE A 396 11.67 -12.74 23.22
N ASP A 397 11.73 -12.87 24.55
CA ASP A 397 11.34 -11.81 25.49
C ASP A 397 12.17 -10.55 25.30
N TYR A 398 13.48 -10.71 25.04
CA TYR A 398 14.36 -9.57 24.74
C TYR A 398 13.93 -8.85 23.45
N VAL A 399 13.55 -9.59 22.41
CA VAL A 399 13.04 -9.01 21.15
C VAL A 399 11.80 -8.18 21.42
N TYR A 400 10.84 -8.69 22.20
CA TYR A 400 9.63 -7.94 22.57
C TYR A 400 9.96 -6.71 23.40
N GLY A 401 10.91 -6.81 24.33
CA GLY A 401 11.38 -5.67 25.15
C GLY A 401 11.96 -4.53 24.31
N ILE A 402 12.86 -4.82 23.37
CA ILE A 402 13.46 -3.78 22.51
C ILE A 402 12.47 -3.22 21.48
N CYS A 403 11.67 -4.09 20.86
CA CYS A 403 10.68 -3.68 19.86
C CYS A 403 9.58 -2.79 20.47
N ALA A 404 9.26 -2.95 21.76
CA ALA A 404 8.28 -2.13 22.47
C ALA A 404 8.59 -0.62 22.42
N PHE A 405 9.86 -0.24 22.25
CA PHE A 405 10.28 1.17 22.13
C PHE A 405 10.19 1.72 20.70
N LEU A 406 10.07 0.90 19.67
CA LEU A 406 10.01 1.35 18.29
C LEU A 406 8.94 2.45 18.06
N PRO A 407 7.72 2.35 18.64
CA PRO A 407 6.71 3.37 18.48
C PRO A 407 7.08 4.74 19.05
N ALA A 408 8.10 4.84 19.91
CA ALA A 408 8.62 6.13 20.39
C ALA A 408 9.17 7.01 19.24
N LEU A 409 9.59 6.40 18.13
CA LEU A 409 9.94 7.13 16.90
C LEU A 409 8.75 7.96 16.36
N GLY A 410 7.52 7.68 16.80
CA GLY A 410 6.34 8.49 16.55
C GLY A 410 6.48 9.96 17.03
N LEU A 411 7.38 10.28 17.94
CA LEU A 411 7.73 11.66 18.30
C LEU A 411 8.19 12.49 17.09
N LEU A 412 8.79 11.85 16.08
CA LEU A 412 9.25 12.52 14.87
C LEU A 412 8.10 13.11 14.04
N THR A 413 6.85 12.73 14.29
CA THR A 413 5.68 13.34 13.62
C THR A 413 5.57 14.85 13.86
N VAL A 414 6.24 15.39 14.89
CA VAL A 414 6.31 16.84 15.12
C VAL A 414 6.92 17.59 13.93
N PHE A 415 7.84 16.95 13.21
CA PHE A 415 8.50 17.53 12.03
C PHE A 415 7.67 17.44 10.75
N LEU A 416 6.53 16.74 10.76
CA LEU A 416 5.63 16.71 9.61
C LEU A 416 4.90 18.05 9.46
N PRO A 417 4.85 18.63 8.26
CA PRO A 417 4.15 19.89 8.01
C PRO A 417 2.63 19.73 8.18
N ASP A 418 1.95 20.84 8.50
CA ASP A 418 0.50 20.86 8.50
C ASP A 418 -0.02 21.11 7.07
N MET A 419 -0.68 20.09 6.50
CA MET A 419 -1.22 20.17 5.15
C MET A 419 -2.39 21.18 5.01
N LYS A 420 -2.98 21.60 6.13
CA LYS A 420 -4.01 22.66 6.10
C LYS A 420 -3.42 24.02 5.69
N GLN A 421 -2.15 24.28 6.08
CA GLN A 421 -1.44 25.51 5.73
C GLN A 421 -1.09 25.60 4.23
N ALA A 422 -1.01 24.47 3.53
CA ALA A 422 -0.69 24.42 2.11
C ALA A 422 -1.91 24.65 1.18
N ARG A 423 -3.12 24.70 1.76
CA ARG A 423 -4.38 24.89 1.02
C ARG A 423 -4.84 26.34 0.97
N HIS A 424 -4.10 27.25 1.61
CA HIS A 424 -4.23 28.70 1.59
C HIS A 424 -3.08 29.34 0.82
#